data_23d2cf24409c0655fbddc815ab2362eb
#
_entry.id   23d2cf24409c0655fbddc815ab2362eb
#
_cell.length_a   1.000
_cell.length_b   1.000
_cell.length_c   1.000
_cell.angle_alpha   90.00
_cell.angle_beta   90.00
_cell.angle_gamma   90.00
#
_symmetry.space_group_name_H-M   'P 1'
#
loop_
_entity.id
_entity.type
_entity.pdbx_description
1 polymer ?
#
loop_
_entity_poly.entity_id
_entity_poly.type
_entity_poly.pdbx_seq_one_letter_code
_entity_poly.pdbx_strand_id
1 'polypeptide(L)'
;MDFLNQDIKFLTGVGPKKAEVLNKELSIYTVEDLLRHYPYRYVDRSRFYKLREITEDMPFIQVKGKILRFEKIGEGKGQRLSAMFTDGEQAIELVWFKGIRFVTEKYKTGVEYVIFGKPSLFNGRYNIVHPEMETPAQLPPPEMLGLQPYYNTTERMKNHFLNSKGIQKIILPVVKQIQGGIPETLPAFILQRFGLLNLTESITNIHFPKNAEWLSRARQRLKFEELFYIQLNILHQTKWREQH
;
A
#
# COMPACT_ATOMS: atom_id res chain seq x y z
N MET A 1 -2.07 27.13 -13.72
CA MET A 1 -1.73 25.75 -14.20
C MET A 1 -2.68 24.81 -13.49
N ASP A 2 -3.31 23.93 -14.22
CA ASP A 2 -4.13 22.88 -13.63
C ASP A 2 -3.24 21.97 -12.80
N PHE A 3 -3.56 21.78 -11.51
CA PHE A 3 -2.78 20.99 -10.56
C PHE A 3 -2.55 19.54 -11.06
N LEU A 4 -3.53 18.95 -11.73
CA LEU A 4 -3.46 17.59 -12.24
C LEU A 4 -2.39 17.43 -13.33
N ASN A 5 -2.16 18.47 -14.12
CA ASN A 5 -1.16 18.50 -15.19
C ASN A 5 0.24 18.91 -14.70
N GLN A 6 0.41 19.15 -13.40
CA GLN A 6 1.72 19.51 -12.83
C GLN A 6 2.68 18.32 -12.92
N ASP A 7 3.94 18.58 -13.32
CA ASP A 7 5.01 17.58 -13.30
C ASP A 7 5.29 17.11 -11.85
N ILE A 8 5.35 15.78 -11.67
CA ILE A 8 5.54 15.15 -10.35
C ILE A 8 6.84 15.53 -9.66
N LYS A 9 7.85 16.00 -10.39
CA LYS A 9 9.13 16.43 -9.78
C LYS A 9 8.96 17.59 -8.78
N PHE A 10 7.88 18.35 -8.90
CA PHE A 10 7.56 19.46 -8.00
C PHE A 10 6.77 19.03 -6.75
N LEU A 11 6.34 17.77 -6.68
CA LEU A 11 5.68 17.24 -5.50
C LEU A 11 6.66 17.09 -4.34
N THR A 12 6.19 17.43 -3.14
CA THR A 12 6.96 17.24 -1.91
C THR A 12 7.35 15.77 -1.74
N GLY A 13 8.64 15.52 -1.56
CA GLY A 13 9.19 14.18 -1.35
C GLY A 13 9.50 13.38 -2.63
N VAL A 14 9.28 13.96 -3.82
CA VAL A 14 9.67 13.37 -5.12
C VAL A 14 11.02 13.91 -5.57
N GLY A 15 11.06 15.12 -6.07
CA GLY A 15 12.26 15.71 -6.64
C GLY A 15 12.72 15.04 -7.95
N PRO A 16 13.78 15.58 -8.63
CA PRO A 16 14.16 15.12 -9.96
C PRO A 16 14.53 13.64 -10.06
N LYS A 17 15.30 13.12 -9.08
CA LYS A 17 15.78 11.73 -9.10
C LYS A 17 14.67 10.70 -9.01
N LYS A 18 13.69 10.92 -8.11
CA LYS A 18 12.55 10.02 -7.98
C LYS A 18 11.56 10.17 -9.13
N ALA A 19 11.36 11.39 -9.63
CA ALA A 19 10.55 11.63 -10.82
C ALA A 19 11.10 10.85 -12.02
N GLU A 20 12.41 10.89 -12.27
CA GLU A 20 13.04 10.11 -13.34
C GLU A 20 12.78 8.61 -13.20
N VAL A 21 12.83 8.07 -11.98
CA VAL A 21 12.54 6.65 -11.73
C VAL A 21 11.06 6.33 -11.99
N LEU A 22 10.13 7.16 -11.50
CA LEU A 22 8.69 6.99 -11.73
C LEU A 22 8.33 7.09 -13.21
N ASN A 23 8.96 8.03 -13.94
CA ASN A 23 8.78 8.18 -15.38
C ASN A 23 9.22 6.92 -16.14
N LYS A 24 10.41 6.39 -15.83
CA LYS A 24 10.99 5.24 -16.53
C LYS A 24 10.33 3.92 -16.19
N GLU A 25 9.97 3.71 -14.93
CA GLU A 25 9.46 2.42 -14.45
C GLU A 25 7.94 2.29 -14.59
N LEU A 26 7.20 3.39 -14.48
CA LEU A 26 5.73 3.38 -14.45
C LEU A 26 5.08 4.35 -15.44
N SER A 27 5.84 5.10 -16.23
CA SER A 27 5.35 6.15 -17.13
C SER A 27 4.50 7.22 -16.41
N ILE A 28 4.84 7.53 -15.18
CA ILE A 28 4.19 8.55 -14.36
C ILE A 28 4.95 9.86 -14.52
N TYR A 29 4.34 10.88 -15.14
CA TYR A 29 4.92 12.19 -15.42
C TYR A 29 4.20 13.31 -14.68
N THR A 30 2.88 13.20 -14.52
CA THR A 30 2.00 14.22 -13.97
C THR A 30 1.36 13.76 -12.65
N VAL A 31 0.77 14.71 -11.93
CA VAL A 31 -0.04 14.43 -10.74
C VAL A 31 -1.22 13.51 -11.10
N GLU A 32 -1.85 13.70 -12.27
CA GLU A 32 -2.92 12.83 -12.73
C GLU A 32 -2.44 11.39 -12.93
N ASP A 33 -1.29 11.18 -13.59
CA ASP A 33 -0.73 9.83 -13.77
C ASP A 33 -0.48 9.16 -12.41
N LEU A 34 0.03 9.91 -11.44
CA LEU A 34 0.27 9.39 -10.08
C LEU A 34 -1.03 8.98 -9.40
N LEU A 35 -2.10 9.79 -9.51
CA LEU A 35 -3.42 9.49 -8.95
C LEU A 35 -4.11 8.32 -9.67
N ARG A 36 -3.77 8.05 -10.93
CA ARG A 36 -4.26 6.89 -11.69
C ARG A 36 -3.43 5.62 -11.47
N HIS A 37 -2.30 5.71 -10.78
CA HIS A 37 -1.52 4.54 -10.38
C HIS A 37 -2.18 3.85 -9.18
N TYR A 38 -3.21 3.04 -9.45
CA TYR A 38 -4.03 2.41 -8.42
C TYR A 38 -3.30 1.27 -7.69
N PRO A 39 -3.61 1.06 -6.39
CA PRO A 39 -3.11 -0.09 -5.65
C PRO A 39 -3.61 -1.41 -6.26
N TYR A 40 -2.74 -2.40 -6.36
CA TYR A 40 -3.12 -3.72 -6.86
C TYR A 40 -3.78 -4.61 -5.78
N ARG A 41 -3.50 -4.34 -4.51
CA ARG A 41 -4.12 -5.02 -3.37
C ARG A 41 -4.20 -4.11 -2.14
N TYR A 42 -5.00 -4.54 -1.18
CA TYR A 42 -5.11 -3.90 0.14
C TYR A 42 -4.88 -4.94 1.21
N VAL A 43 -4.26 -4.50 2.29
CA VAL A 43 -4.04 -5.32 3.49
C VAL A 43 -4.69 -4.63 4.66
N ASP A 44 -5.58 -5.34 5.35
CA ASP A 44 -6.24 -4.82 6.53
C ASP A 44 -5.27 -4.79 7.72
N ARG A 45 -5.01 -3.60 8.24
CA ARG A 45 -4.20 -3.34 9.43
C ARG A 45 -5.03 -2.74 10.56
N SER A 46 -6.35 -2.87 10.52
CA SER A 46 -7.22 -2.32 11.56
C SER A 46 -7.16 -3.13 12.86
N ARG A 47 -6.82 -4.43 12.77
CA ARG A 47 -6.83 -5.35 13.90
C ARG A 47 -5.43 -5.72 14.37
N PHE A 48 -5.21 -5.63 15.67
CA PHE A 48 -4.09 -6.27 16.35
C PHE A 48 -4.52 -7.66 16.85
N TYR A 49 -3.75 -8.67 16.49
CA TYR A 49 -3.96 -10.04 16.93
C TYR A 49 -3.11 -10.34 18.15
N LYS A 50 -3.58 -11.26 18.98
CA LYS A 50 -2.76 -11.91 20.00
C LYS A 50 -2.08 -13.14 19.40
N LEU A 51 -0.88 -13.47 19.87
CA LEU A 51 -0.14 -14.64 19.38
C LEU A 51 -0.92 -15.95 19.56
N ARG A 52 -1.74 -16.05 20.59
CA ARG A 52 -2.64 -17.21 20.83
C ARG A 52 -3.73 -17.39 19.77
N GLU A 53 -4.04 -16.35 19.01
CA GLU A 53 -5.06 -16.41 17.95
C GLU A 53 -4.49 -16.92 16.62
N ILE A 54 -3.17 -17.14 16.52
CA ILE A 54 -2.51 -17.54 15.27
C ILE A 54 -2.91 -18.96 14.88
N THR A 55 -3.37 -19.10 13.64
CA THR A 55 -3.70 -20.36 12.98
C THR A 55 -2.96 -20.48 11.65
N GLU A 56 -2.93 -21.71 11.06
CA GLU A 56 -2.11 -22.01 9.88
C GLU A 56 -2.47 -21.19 8.65
N ASP A 57 -3.78 -20.91 8.44
CA ASP A 57 -4.27 -20.25 7.23
C ASP A 57 -4.45 -18.73 7.38
N MET A 58 -3.89 -18.15 8.44
CA MET A 58 -4.03 -16.71 8.63
C MET A 58 -3.37 -15.90 7.51
N PRO A 59 -4.03 -14.81 7.06
CA PRO A 59 -3.42 -13.82 6.18
C PRO A 59 -2.29 -13.07 6.91
N PHE A 60 -1.83 -11.98 6.33
CA PHE A 60 -0.93 -11.07 7.05
C PHE A 60 -1.61 -10.54 8.32
N ILE A 61 -0.91 -10.64 9.44
CA ILE A 61 -1.39 -10.20 10.77
C ILE A 61 -0.50 -9.11 11.34
N GLN A 62 -1.05 -8.37 12.28
CA GLN A 62 -0.35 -7.34 13.04
C GLN A 62 -0.39 -7.71 14.52
N VAL A 63 0.78 -7.77 15.15
CA VAL A 63 0.92 -8.11 16.57
C VAL A 63 1.80 -7.06 17.26
N LYS A 64 1.36 -6.63 18.43
CA LYS A 64 2.11 -5.71 19.30
C LYS A 64 2.85 -6.51 20.38
N GLY A 65 4.13 -6.20 20.58
CA GLY A 65 4.93 -6.92 21.58
C GLY A 65 6.38 -6.47 21.63
N LYS A 66 7.25 -7.31 22.19
CA LYS A 66 8.67 -7.00 22.41
C LYS A 66 9.57 -8.13 21.95
N ILE A 67 10.76 -7.79 21.49
CA ILE A 67 11.82 -8.78 21.23
C ILE A 67 12.46 -9.16 22.58
N LEU A 68 12.49 -10.44 22.87
CA LEU A 68 13.15 -10.99 24.06
C LEU A 68 14.64 -11.18 23.82
N ARG A 69 15.01 -11.78 22.70
CA ARG A 69 16.40 -12.10 22.33
C ARG A 69 16.57 -12.22 20.83
N PHE A 70 17.80 -12.04 20.39
CA PHE A 70 18.26 -12.38 19.05
C PHE A 70 19.23 -13.54 19.11
N GLU A 71 19.21 -14.40 18.10
CA GLU A 71 20.11 -15.51 17.92
C GLU A 71 20.52 -15.62 16.45
N LYS A 72 21.83 -15.70 16.19
CA LYS A 72 22.35 -15.96 14.84
C LYS A 72 22.53 -17.46 14.69
N ILE A 73 21.90 -18.06 13.68
CA ILE A 73 21.90 -19.49 13.45
C ILE A 73 22.57 -19.76 12.09
N GLY A 74 23.55 -20.70 12.10
CA GLY A 74 24.32 -21.07 10.93
C GLY A 74 25.48 -20.11 10.62
N GLU A 75 26.28 -20.47 9.59
CA GLU A 75 27.45 -19.72 9.16
C GLU A 75 27.44 -19.44 7.66
N GLY A 76 28.18 -18.45 7.23
CA GLY A 76 28.36 -18.09 5.81
C GLY A 76 27.06 -17.77 5.09
N LYS A 77 26.86 -18.33 3.89
CA LYS A 77 25.67 -18.08 3.05
C LYS A 77 24.37 -18.66 3.63
N GLY A 78 24.46 -19.60 4.55
CA GLY A 78 23.30 -20.22 5.23
C GLY A 78 22.91 -19.52 6.55
N GLN A 79 23.57 -18.43 6.93
CA GLN A 79 23.30 -17.72 8.17
C GLN A 79 21.91 -17.07 8.13
N ARG A 80 21.16 -17.25 9.21
CA ARG A 80 19.89 -16.57 9.46
C ARG A 80 19.90 -15.91 10.84
N LEU A 81 19.12 -14.85 10.97
CA LEU A 81 18.82 -14.24 12.27
C LEU A 81 17.46 -14.74 12.72
N SER A 82 17.40 -15.26 13.94
CA SER A 82 16.18 -15.58 14.66
C SER A 82 16.00 -14.57 15.79
N ALA A 83 14.77 -14.14 16.03
CA ALA A 83 14.42 -13.37 17.22
C ALA A 83 13.18 -13.96 17.87
N MET A 84 13.21 -14.10 19.19
CA MET A 84 12.03 -14.47 19.97
C MET A 84 11.24 -13.21 20.29
N PHE A 85 10.00 -13.12 19.80
CA PHE A 85 9.08 -12.02 20.01
C PHE A 85 7.90 -12.46 20.86
N THR A 86 7.47 -11.63 21.81
CA THR A 86 6.34 -11.93 22.72
C THR A 86 5.34 -10.79 22.79
N ASP A 87 4.06 -11.15 22.91
CA ASP A 87 2.96 -10.24 23.22
C ASP A 87 2.69 -10.15 24.75
N GLY A 88 3.54 -10.82 25.56
CA GLY A 88 3.39 -10.94 27.00
C GLY A 88 2.69 -12.21 27.47
N GLU A 89 1.93 -12.87 26.60
CA GLU A 89 1.22 -14.13 26.90
C GLU A 89 1.91 -15.32 26.22
N GLN A 90 2.29 -15.17 24.97
CA GLN A 90 2.98 -16.19 24.18
C GLN A 90 4.20 -15.61 23.46
N ALA A 91 4.94 -16.47 22.76
CA ALA A 91 6.09 -16.07 21.98
C ALA A 91 6.10 -16.73 20.60
N ILE A 92 6.60 -16.01 19.60
CA ILE A 92 6.76 -16.46 18.21
C ILE A 92 8.18 -16.18 17.72
N GLU A 93 8.66 -17.00 16.80
CA GLU A 93 9.95 -16.79 16.16
C GLU A 93 9.82 -15.84 14.98
N LEU A 94 10.66 -14.80 14.92
CA LEU A 94 10.83 -13.93 13.77
C LEU A 94 12.13 -14.30 13.07
N VAL A 95 12.12 -14.48 11.73
CA VAL A 95 13.26 -14.99 10.98
C VAL A 95 13.67 -14.04 9.86
N TRP A 96 14.97 -13.77 9.74
CA TRP A 96 15.56 -13.03 8.63
C TRP A 96 16.72 -13.80 8.00
N PHE A 97 16.64 -13.99 6.68
CA PHE A 97 17.71 -14.61 5.88
C PHE A 97 18.63 -13.57 5.24
N LYS A 98 18.20 -12.29 5.21
CA LYS A 98 18.94 -11.17 4.62
C LYS A 98 18.87 -9.94 5.53
N GLY A 99 19.86 -9.05 5.41
CA GLY A 99 19.85 -7.80 6.17
C GLY A 99 20.09 -7.97 7.68
N ILE A 100 20.72 -9.05 8.11
CA ILE A 100 20.92 -9.41 9.53
C ILE A 100 21.55 -8.24 10.30
N ARG A 101 22.63 -7.65 9.77
CA ARG A 101 23.30 -6.52 10.41
C ARG A 101 22.36 -5.33 10.61
N PHE A 102 21.62 -4.97 9.57
CA PHE A 102 20.64 -3.89 9.63
C PHE A 102 19.56 -4.14 10.70
N VAL A 103 19.05 -5.37 10.78
CA VAL A 103 18.02 -5.74 11.76
C VAL A 103 18.55 -5.61 13.19
N THR A 104 19.75 -6.14 13.48
CA THR A 104 20.35 -6.08 14.82
C THR A 104 20.79 -4.67 15.26
N GLU A 105 21.16 -3.82 14.31
CA GLU A 105 21.48 -2.42 14.56
C GLU A 105 20.21 -1.59 14.85
N LYS A 106 19.14 -1.84 14.08
CA LYS A 106 17.90 -1.06 14.13
C LYS A 106 16.98 -1.43 15.29
N TYR A 107 16.82 -2.73 15.57
CA TYR A 107 15.85 -3.20 16.56
C TYR A 107 16.56 -3.67 17.83
N LYS A 108 15.96 -3.36 18.99
CA LYS A 108 16.53 -3.64 20.31
C LYS A 108 15.61 -4.53 21.13
N THR A 109 16.18 -5.35 22.00
CA THR A 109 15.43 -6.15 22.97
C THR A 109 14.74 -5.26 24.01
N GLY A 110 13.58 -5.71 24.50
CA GLY A 110 12.81 -5.00 25.53
C GLY A 110 12.00 -3.79 25.02
N VAL A 111 12.28 -3.31 23.80
CA VAL A 111 11.53 -2.22 23.19
C VAL A 111 10.23 -2.76 22.57
N GLU A 112 9.15 -1.99 22.68
CA GLU A 112 7.86 -2.33 22.11
C GLU A 112 7.84 -2.05 20.61
N TYR A 113 7.43 -3.05 19.84
CA TYR A 113 7.25 -2.99 18.39
C TYR A 113 5.88 -3.52 18.00
N VAL A 114 5.41 -3.05 16.86
CA VAL A 114 4.33 -3.70 16.12
C VAL A 114 4.97 -4.41 14.94
N ILE A 115 4.82 -5.73 14.91
CA ILE A 115 5.24 -6.56 13.79
C ILE A 115 4.07 -6.77 12.84
N PHE A 116 4.36 -6.84 11.55
CA PHE A 116 3.41 -7.17 10.51
C PHE A 116 4.02 -8.20 9.56
N GLY A 117 3.33 -9.32 9.37
CA GLY A 117 3.79 -10.40 8.52
C GLY A 117 2.79 -11.53 8.41
N LYS A 118 3.06 -12.47 7.51
CA LYS A 118 2.27 -13.70 7.37
C LYS A 118 2.84 -14.77 8.28
N PRO A 119 2.05 -15.33 9.23
CA PRO A 119 2.51 -16.47 10.00
C PRO A 119 2.67 -17.70 9.08
N SER A 120 3.65 -18.52 9.38
CA SER A 120 3.87 -19.80 8.72
C SER A 120 4.24 -20.86 9.75
N LEU A 121 3.81 -22.08 9.52
CA LEU A 121 4.14 -23.22 10.37
C LEU A 121 5.44 -23.88 9.85
N PHE A 122 6.46 -23.97 10.70
CA PHE A 122 7.70 -24.66 10.38
C PHE A 122 8.14 -25.50 11.60
N ASN A 123 8.36 -26.81 11.36
CA ASN A 123 8.73 -27.77 12.43
C ASN A 123 7.77 -27.72 13.63
N GLY A 124 6.47 -27.62 13.39
CA GLY A 124 5.44 -27.58 14.45
C GLY A 124 5.38 -26.28 15.24
N ARG A 125 6.08 -25.22 14.82
CA ARG A 125 6.06 -23.91 15.46
C ARG A 125 5.72 -22.81 14.48
N TYR A 126 4.92 -21.84 14.92
CA TYR A 126 4.65 -20.65 14.12
C TYR A 126 5.85 -19.72 14.12
N ASN A 127 6.14 -19.18 12.93
CA ASN A 127 7.13 -18.13 12.74
C ASN A 127 6.63 -17.08 11.76
N ILE A 128 7.29 -15.93 11.71
CA ILE A 128 7.07 -14.89 10.71
C ILE A 128 8.40 -14.56 10.05
N VAL A 129 8.47 -14.79 8.75
CA VAL A 129 9.68 -14.54 7.95
C VAL A 129 9.68 -13.11 7.42
N HIS A 130 10.80 -12.40 7.62
CA HIS A 130 11.00 -11.01 7.20
C HIS A 130 9.84 -10.09 7.59
N PRO A 131 9.40 -10.05 8.88
CA PRO A 131 8.33 -9.16 9.27
C PRO A 131 8.70 -7.69 9.05
N GLU A 132 7.71 -6.88 8.70
CA GLU A 132 7.82 -5.43 8.88
C GLU A 132 7.71 -5.12 10.38
N MET A 133 8.56 -4.21 10.87
CA MET A 133 8.55 -3.82 12.28
C MET A 133 8.60 -2.31 12.40
N GLU A 134 7.72 -1.78 13.23
CA GLU A 134 7.61 -0.35 13.54
C GLU A 134 7.42 -0.16 15.04
N THR A 135 7.93 0.95 15.57
CA THR A 135 7.55 1.35 16.93
C THR A 135 6.11 1.86 16.92
N PRO A 136 5.37 1.81 18.03
CA PRO A 136 4.01 2.36 18.09
C PRO A 136 3.91 3.82 17.62
N ALA A 137 4.94 4.64 17.88
CA ALA A 137 5.01 6.03 17.45
C ALA A 137 5.16 6.22 15.92
N GLN A 138 5.59 5.18 15.20
CA GLN A 138 5.74 5.19 13.74
C GLN A 138 4.51 4.70 13.00
N LEU A 139 3.52 4.17 13.72
CA LEU A 139 2.26 3.77 13.13
C LEU A 139 1.49 5.00 12.65
N PRO A 140 0.76 4.87 11.55
CA PRO A 140 -0.21 5.90 11.17
C PRO A 140 -1.29 6.06 12.26
N PRO A 141 -1.96 7.22 12.32
CA PRO A 141 -3.10 7.43 13.21
C PRO A 141 -4.14 6.30 13.07
N PRO A 142 -4.90 5.97 14.14
CA PRO A 142 -5.88 4.88 14.10
C PRO A 142 -6.86 4.94 12.93
N GLU A 143 -7.23 6.15 12.51
CA GLU A 143 -8.11 6.39 11.36
C GLU A 143 -7.50 5.93 10.03
N MET A 144 -6.18 5.82 9.97
CA MET A 144 -5.42 5.37 8.80
C MET A 144 -4.92 3.92 8.92
N LEU A 145 -5.22 3.22 10.04
CA LEU A 145 -4.80 1.84 10.24
C LEU A 145 -5.62 0.82 9.44
N GLY A 146 -6.72 1.21 8.82
CA GLY A 146 -7.60 0.31 8.05
C GLY A 146 -6.92 -0.39 6.86
N LEU A 147 -7.59 -0.39 5.75
CA LEU A 147 -7.11 -1.01 4.50
C LEU A 147 -5.92 -0.25 3.92
N GLN A 148 -4.73 -0.80 4.07
CA GLN A 148 -3.49 -0.21 3.56
C GLN A 148 -3.28 -0.59 2.09
N PRO A 149 -3.10 0.40 1.20
CA PRO A 149 -2.88 0.14 -0.23
C PRO A 149 -1.47 -0.39 -0.48
N TYR A 150 -1.35 -1.37 -1.38
CA TYR A 150 -0.06 -1.86 -1.90
C TYR A 150 0.03 -1.58 -3.39
N TYR A 151 1.13 -0.93 -3.80
CA TYR A 151 1.41 -0.52 -5.16
C TYR A 151 2.44 -1.44 -5.82
N ASN A 152 2.31 -1.65 -7.13
CA ASN A 152 3.33 -2.30 -7.91
C ASN A 152 4.62 -1.48 -7.87
N THR A 153 5.73 -2.13 -7.59
CA THR A 153 7.04 -1.49 -7.48
C THR A 153 8.12 -2.42 -8.03
N THR A 154 9.11 -1.83 -8.71
CA THR A 154 10.29 -2.56 -9.19
C THR A 154 11.43 -2.52 -8.17
N GLU A 155 12.46 -3.35 -8.35
CA GLU A 155 13.64 -3.31 -7.49
C GLU A 155 14.36 -1.94 -7.56
N ARG A 156 14.38 -1.33 -8.75
CA ARG A 156 14.94 0.01 -8.94
C ARG A 156 14.19 1.05 -8.13
N MET A 157 12.87 0.98 -8.11
CA MET A 157 12.03 1.86 -7.29
C MET A 157 12.32 1.69 -5.80
N LYS A 158 12.45 0.45 -5.32
CA LYS A 158 12.77 0.18 -3.91
C LYS A 158 14.11 0.78 -3.48
N ASN A 159 15.12 0.72 -4.35
CA ASN A 159 16.44 1.32 -4.11
C ASN A 159 16.39 2.86 -4.00
N HIS A 160 15.33 3.49 -4.54
CA HIS A 160 15.07 4.92 -4.43
C HIS A 160 13.99 5.27 -3.38
N PHE A 161 13.70 4.35 -2.45
CA PHE A 161 12.66 4.52 -1.42
C PHE A 161 11.24 4.71 -1.98
N LEU A 162 10.98 4.20 -3.20
CA LEU A 162 9.68 4.19 -3.87
C LEU A 162 8.99 2.81 -3.74
N ASN A 163 9.13 2.15 -2.59
CA ASN A 163 8.30 1.02 -2.23
C ASN A 163 6.84 1.48 -1.94
N SER A 164 5.93 0.55 -1.68
CA SER A 164 4.51 0.90 -1.42
C SER A 164 4.34 1.99 -0.36
N LYS A 165 5.09 1.95 0.74
CA LYS A 165 5.04 3.01 1.77
C LYS A 165 5.59 4.35 1.27
N GLY A 166 6.62 4.32 0.44
CA GLY A 166 7.18 5.51 -0.20
C GLY A 166 6.18 6.17 -1.14
N ILE A 167 5.47 5.36 -1.96
CA ILE A 167 4.41 5.84 -2.84
C ILE A 167 3.23 6.40 -2.04
N GLN A 168 2.78 5.72 -0.98
CA GLN A 168 1.72 6.22 -0.08
C GLN A 168 2.06 7.61 0.48
N LYS A 169 3.32 7.82 0.92
CA LYS A 169 3.77 9.12 1.46
C LYS A 169 3.72 10.25 0.43
N ILE A 170 3.92 9.93 -0.84
CA ILE A 170 3.84 10.90 -1.94
C ILE A 170 2.37 11.17 -2.29
N ILE A 171 1.53 10.15 -2.37
CA ILE A 171 0.12 10.27 -2.76
C ILE A 171 -0.71 10.95 -1.67
N LEU A 172 -0.43 10.72 -0.39
CA LEU A 172 -1.25 11.24 0.71
C LEU A 172 -1.43 12.78 0.69
N PRO A 173 -0.39 13.60 0.55
CA PRO A 173 -0.54 15.05 0.42
C PRO A 173 -1.36 15.44 -0.83
N VAL A 174 -1.16 14.73 -1.94
CA VAL A 174 -1.87 14.97 -3.20
C VAL A 174 -3.37 14.70 -3.03
N VAL A 175 -3.72 13.56 -2.42
CA VAL A 175 -5.14 13.22 -2.12
C VAL A 175 -5.77 14.25 -1.18
N LYS A 176 -5.03 14.76 -0.19
CA LYS A 176 -5.54 15.85 0.67
C LYS A 176 -5.78 17.14 -0.12
N GLN A 177 -4.92 17.47 -1.08
CA GLN A 177 -5.04 18.67 -1.88
C GLN A 177 -6.24 18.62 -2.84
N ILE A 178 -6.58 17.44 -3.39
CA ILE A 178 -7.74 17.29 -4.27
C ILE A 178 -9.09 17.23 -3.53
N GLN A 179 -9.11 17.25 -2.20
CA GLN A 179 -10.38 17.23 -1.45
C GLN A 179 -11.28 18.44 -1.72
N GLY A 180 -10.73 19.55 -2.22
CA GLY A 180 -11.49 20.69 -2.73
C GLY A 180 -12.26 20.42 -4.03
N GLY A 181 -12.09 19.24 -4.62
CA GLY A 181 -12.72 18.82 -5.86
C GLY A 181 -11.75 18.83 -7.04
N ILE A 182 -11.90 17.83 -7.90
CA ILE A 182 -11.29 17.78 -9.24
C ILE A 182 -12.39 17.71 -10.30
N PRO A 183 -12.12 18.12 -11.55
CA PRO A 183 -13.11 18.07 -12.61
C PRO A 183 -13.71 16.68 -12.76
N GLU A 184 -15.05 16.60 -12.76
CA GLU A 184 -15.77 15.35 -12.95
C GLU A 184 -15.71 14.93 -14.42
N THR A 185 -15.49 13.65 -14.65
CA THR A 185 -15.34 13.08 -15.99
C THR A 185 -16.63 12.46 -16.54
N LEU A 186 -17.55 12.06 -15.65
CA LEU A 186 -18.85 11.52 -16.06
C LEU A 186 -19.97 12.55 -15.91
N PRO A 187 -20.96 12.57 -16.84
CA PRO A 187 -22.14 13.42 -16.70
C PRO A 187 -22.92 13.14 -15.41
N ALA A 188 -23.46 14.19 -14.79
CA ALA A 188 -24.18 14.09 -13.52
C ALA A 188 -25.35 13.09 -13.55
N PHE A 189 -26.10 13.01 -14.66
CA PHE A 189 -27.21 12.07 -14.81
C PHE A 189 -26.76 10.60 -14.77
N ILE A 190 -25.51 10.30 -15.24
CA ILE A 190 -24.94 8.94 -15.14
C ILE A 190 -24.60 8.61 -13.69
N LEU A 191 -23.97 9.54 -12.97
CA LEU A 191 -23.65 9.35 -11.56
C LEU A 191 -24.92 9.05 -10.75
N GLN A 192 -25.97 9.83 -10.96
CA GLN A 192 -27.25 9.66 -10.28
C GLN A 192 -27.93 8.33 -10.64
N ARG A 193 -28.03 8.01 -11.94
CA ARG A 193 -28.70 6.80 -12.43
C ARG A 193 -28.09 5.52 -11.89
N PHE A 194 -26.76 5.45 -11.75
CA PHE A 194 -26.04 4.26 -11.33
C PHE A 194 -25.55 4.33 -9.87
N GLY A 195 -25.90 5.37 -9.12
CA GLY A 195 -25.49 5.55 -7.72
C GLY A 195 -23.98 5.59 -7.51
N LEU A 196 -23.24 6.14 -8.49
CA LEU A 196 -21.78 6.17 -8.47
C LEU A 196 -21.26 7.32 -7.59
N LEU A 197 -20.10 7.09 -6.96
CA LEU A 197 -19.34 8.15 -6.31
C LEU A 197 -18.85 9.17 -7.36
N ASN A 198 -18.64 10.42 -6.95
CA ASN A 198 -17.91 11.38 -7.77
C ASN A 198 -16.43 11.00 -7.91
N LEU A 199 -15.71 11.63 -8.84
CA LEU A 199 -14.32 11.29 -9.12
C LEU A 199 -13.41 11.55 -7.91
N THR A 200 -13.55 12.67 -7.22
CA THR A 200 -12.76 13.04 -6.04
C THR A 200 -12.88 12.01 -4.92
N GLU A 201 -14.12 11.59 -4.59
CA GLU A 201 -14.37 10.57 -3.59
C GLU A 201 -13.79 9.23 -4.01
N SER A 202 -13.89 8.89 -5.28
CA SER A 202 -13.39 7.63 -5.83
C SER A 202 -11.87 7.56 -5.80
N ILE A 203 -11.17 8.61 -6.21
CA ILE A 203 -9.70 8.70 -6.14
C ILE A 203 -9.25 8.69 -4.67
N THR A 204 -9.93 9.39 -3.79
CA THR A 204 -9.61 9.38 -2.35
C THR A 204 -9.72 7.96 -1.78
N ASN A 205 -10.83 7.26 -2.05
CA ASN A 205 -11.10 5.96 -1.45
C ASN A 205 -10.42 4.78 -2.17
N ILE A 206 -9.92 4.94 -3.40
CA ILE A 206 -9.07 3.93 -4.02
C ILE A 206 -7.66 3.95 -3.41
N HIS A 207 -7.16 5.10 -2.98
CA HIS A 207 -5.85 5.22 -2.36
C HIS A 207 -5.89 5.06 -0.84
N PHE A 208 -6.88 5.67 -0.18
CA PHE A 208 -7.04 5.65 1.29
C PHE A 208 -8.51 5.37 1.64
N PRO A 209 -8.94 4.11 1.53
CA PRO A 209 -10.33 3.75 1.74
C PRO A 209 -10.74 3.92 3.22
N LYS A 210 -11.89 4.53 3.46
CA LYS A 210 -12.48 4.63 4.81
C LYS A 210 -12.81 3.24 5.37
N ASN A 211 -13.30 2.35 4.52
CA ASN A 211 -13.62 0.95 4.83
C ASN A 211 -13.78 0.15 3.52
N ALA A 212 -14.09 -1.15 3.64
CA ALA A 212 -14.25 -2.04 2.49
C ALA A 212 -15.41 -1.65 1.55
N GLU A 213 -16.50 -1.08 2.10
CA GLU A 213 -17.63 -0.61 1.31
C GLU A 213 -17.24 0.57 0.43
N TRP A 214 -16.59 1.60 0.98
CA TRP A 214 -16.11 2.76 0.24
C TRP A 214 -15.09 2.36 -0.82
N LEU A 215 -14.21 1.40 -0.53
CA LEU A 215 -13.29 0.84 -1.51
C LEU A 215 -14.03 0.17 -2.66
N SER A 216 -15.07 -0.62 -2.36
CA SER A 216 -15.88 -1.29 -3.37
C SER A 216 -16.58 -0.29 -4.29
N ARG A 217 -17.20 0.75 -3.73
CA ARG A 217 -17.87 1.82 -4.47
C ARG A 217 -16.88 2.63 -5.34
N ALA A 218 -15.69 2.94 -4.80
CA ALA A 218 -14.65 3.61 -5.57
C ALA A 218 -14.19 2.76 -6.76
N ARG A 219 -13.97 1.47 -6.57
CA ARG A 219 -13.64 0.53 -7.66
C ARG A 219 -14.75 0.45 -8.70
N GLN A 220 -16.00 0.39 -8.27
CA GLN A 220 -17.16 0.38 -9.18
C GLN A 220 -17.16 1.61 -10.07
N ARG A 221 -16.99 2.80 -9.48
CA ARG A 221 -16.97 4.07 -10.22
C ARG A 221 -15.82 4.13 -11.25
N LEU A 222 -14.61 3.77 -10.85
CA LEU A 222 -13.43 3.84 -11.73
C LEU A 222 -13.52 2.81 -12.86
N LYS A 223 -13.96 1.59 -12.58
CA LYS A 223 -14.21 0.57 -13.63
C LYS A 223 -15.34 0.97 -14.58
N PHE A 224 -16.42 1.56 -14.05
CA PHE A 224 -17.50 2.06 -14.87
C PHE A 224 -17.01 3.12 -15.86
N GLU A 225 -16.23 4.08 -15.39
CA GLU A 225 -15.65 5.12 -16.23
C GLU A 225 -14.80 4.56 -17.36
N GLU A 226 -13.88 3.66 -17.03
CA GLU A 226 -13.02 3.02 -18.03
C GLU A 226 -13.83 2.32 -19.11
N LEU A 227 -14.79 1.48 -18.72
CA LEU A 227 -15.65 0.75 -19.66
C LEU A 227 -16.57 1.69 -20.45
N PHE A 228 -17.08 2.74 -19.82
CA PHE A 228 -17.93 3.74 -20.48
C PHE A 228 -17.20 4.43 -21.63
N TYR A 229 -15.98 4.90 -21.39
CA TYR A 229 -15.20 5.56 -22.43
C TYR A 229 -14.73 4.60 -23.52
N ILE A 230 -14.41 3.35 -23.21
CA ILE A 230 -14.11 2.33 -24.22
C ILE A 230 -15.32 2.12 -25.11
N GLN A 231 -16.52 1.93 -24.56
CA GLN A 231 -17.75 1.74 -25.33
C GLN A 231 -18.11 2.99 -26.15
N LEU A 232 -17.96 4.17 -25.59
CA LEU A 232 -18.20 5.43 -26.31
C LEU A 232 -17.29 5.56 -27.52
N ASN A 233 -16.00 5.22 -27.38
CA ASN A 233 -15.04 5.25 -28.47
C ASN A 233 -15.39 4.23 -29.58
N ILE A 234 -15.80 3.00 -29.22
CA ILE A 234 -16.23 1.98 -30.17
C ILE A 234 -17.46 2.48 -30.95
N LEU A 235 -18.48 3.00 -30.26
CA LEU A 235 -19.68 3.53 -30.88
C LEU A 235 -19.38 4.72 -31.83
N HIS A 236 -18.48 5.60 -31.43
CA HIS A 236 -18.05 6.73 -32.28
C HIS A 236 -17.36 6.23 -33.54
N GLN A 237 -16.44 5.27 -33.44
CA GLN A 237 -15.77 4.69 -34.62
C GLN A 237 -16.74 3.94 -35.53
N THR A 238 -17.71 3.21 -34.99
CA THR A 238 -18.71 2.50 -35.79
C THR A 238 -19.59 3.48 -36.57
N LYS A 239 -20.12 4.52 -35.92
CA LYS A 239 -20.90 5.56 -36.58
C LYS A 239 -20.11 6.31 -37.65
N TRP A 240 -18.85 6.60 -37.40
CA TRP A 240 -17.98 7.26 -38.38
C TRP A 240 -17.81 6.41 -39.64
N ARG A 241 -17.64 5.07 -39.51
CA ARG A 241 -17.52 4.12 -40.62
C ARG A 241 -18.81 3.95 -41.39
N GLU A 242 -19.98 4.10 -40.76
CA GLU A 242 -21.29 4.02 -41.42
C GLU A 242 -21.59 5.27 -42.25
N GLN A 243 -20.93 6.40 -41.98
CA GLN A 243 -21.15 7.68 -42.66
C GLN A 243 -20.14 7.96 -43.77
N HIS A 244 -19.08 7.17 -43.90
CA HIS A 244 -18.02 7.31 -44.92
C HIS A 244 -17.72 5.97 -45.57
#